data_ed898d5cc10e99185077217fd04e6d05
#
_entry.id   ed898d5cc10e99185077217fd04e6d05
#
_cell.length_a   1.000
_cell.length_b   1.000
_cell.length_c   1.000
_cell.angle_alpha   90.00
_cell.angle_beta   90.00
_cell.angle_gamma   90.00
#
_symmetry.space_group_name_H-M   'P 1'
#
loop_
_entity.id
_entity.type
_entity.pdbx_description
1 polymer ?
#
loop_
_entity_poly.entity_id
_entity_poly.type
_entity_poly.pdbx_seq_one_letter_code
_entity_poly.pdbx_strand_id
1 'polypeptide(L)'
;AQAAATLAAVLIGHGIIMENGERLLNDDVLNGTVVMILFTCIISSVVTERAARKMVTQENLMEGSEGKEQERILIPVANPETIEGLVGMALMMRHPKQKESLVALSVINDNNTSETKELIGKRNLERTAMIAAAADASVKTVLRYDLNIAQGIIHTQKEYAVTDIVIGLHRKTNLMDSFFGTMTENLLKGTNRQIMIAKLLMPVNTLRRIVVAVPDKAEYEKGFLKWMTQLCRMGKQLGCRVHFFATEDTLKHLRALTEKQEANTFTEFSLLEEWDDLLLLTGHVNYCLLYTSDAADDKA
;
A
#
# COMPACT_ATOMS: atom_id res chain seq x y z
N ALA A 1 -28.48 17.25 1.54
CA ALA A 1 -29.62 17.60 2.41
C ALA A 1 -30.41 18.81 1.88
N GLN A 2 -29.76 19.90 1.44
CA GLN A 2 -30.46 21.11 0.99
C GLN A 2 -31.29 20.90 -0.29
N ALA A 3 -30.79 20.16 -1.27
CA ALA A 3 -31.47 19.92 -2.55
C ALA A 3 -32.85 19.22 -2.36
N ALA A 4 -32.93 18.24 -1.46
CA ALA A 4 -34.18 17.54 -1.17
C ALA A 4 -35.21 18.45 -0.48
N ALA A 5 -34.77 19.29 0.46
CA ALA A 5 -35.65 20.25 1.15
C ALA A 5 -36.19 21.34 0.18
N THR A 6 -35.33 21.84 -0.70
CA THR A 6 -35.74 22.81 -1.73
C THR A 6 -36.76 22.21 -2.70
N LEU A 7 -36.50 20.97 -3.19
CA LEU A 7 -37.44 20.28 -4.06
C LEU A 7 -38.78 20.01 -3.38
N ALA A 8 -38.77 19.57 -2.12
CA ALA A 8 -39.99 19.35 -1.35
C ALA A 8 -40.79 20.64 -1.17
N ALA A 9 -40.15 21.76 -0.83
CA ALA A 9 -40.80 23.05 -0.68
C ALA A 9 -41.46 23.53 -2.00
N VAL A 10 -40.75 23.36 -3.12
CA VAL A 10 -41.28 23.76 -4.45
C VAL A 10 -42.42 22.85 -4.89
N LEU A 11 -42.35 21.53 -4.62
CA LEU A 11 -43.45 20.61 -4.91
C LEU A 11 -44.71 20.91 -4.08
N ILE A 12 -44.55 21.26 -2.79
CA ILE A 12 -45.67 21.69 -1.94
C ILE A 12 -46.28 22.99 -2.50
N GLY A 13 -45.44 23.98 -2.80
CA GLY A 13 -45.94 25.26 -3.37
C GLY A 13 -46.61 25.11 -4.73
N HIS A 14 -46.13 24.18 -5.56
CA HIS A 14 -46.76 23.83 -6.85
C HIS A 14 -48.10 23.10 -6.66
N GLY A 15 -48.28 22.37 -5.57
CA GLY A 15 -49.54 21.68 -5.23
C GLY A 15 -50.64 22.60 -4.67
N ILE A 16 -50.30 23.83 -4.24
CA ILE A 16 -51.26 24.79 -3.68
C ILE A 16 -51.95 25.55 -4.83
N ILE A 17 -53.29 25.48 -4.88
CA ILE A 17 -54.14 26.22 -5.78
C ILE A 17 -54.71 27.42 -5.02
N MET A 18 -54.49 28.62 -5.53
CA MET A 18 -54.99 29.85 -4.96
C MET A 18 -56.50 30.06 -5.28
N GLU A 19 -57.17 31.00 -4.61
CA GLU A 19 -58.58 31.30 -4.84
C GLU A 19 -58.91 31.76 -6.27
N ASN A 20 -57.92 32.26 -7.00
CA ASN A 20 -58.05 32.65 -8.40
C ASN A 20 -57.95 31.46 -9.38
N GLY A 21 -57.78 30.24 -8.89
CA GLY A 21 -57.63 29.02 -9.67
C GLY A 21 -56.21 28.76 -10.21
N GLU A 22 -55.25 29.64 -9.93
CA GLU A 22 -53.85 29.46 -10.36
C GLU A 22 -53.05 28.74 -9.28
N ARG A 23 -51.97 28.05 -9.70
CA ARG A 23 -51.01 27.41 -8.75
C ARG A 23 -50.13 28.50 -8.13
N LEU A 24 -49.81 28.36 -6.84
CA LEU A 24 -48.91 29.27 -6.12
C LEU A 24 -47.52 29.34 -6.77
N LEU A 25 -47.01 28.21 -7.23
CA LEU A 25 -45.79 28.13 -8.04
C LEU A 25 -46.14 27.46 -9.38
N ASN A 26 -45.80 28.10 -10.48
CA ASN A 26 -46.07 27.61 -11.83
C ASN A 26 -45.07 26.51 -12.24
N ASP A 27 -45.33 25.83 -13.35
CA ASP A 27 -44.50 24.77 -13.90
C ASP A 27 -43.09 25.27 -14.25
N ASP A 28 -42.90 26.52 -14.62
CA ASP A 28 -41.59 27.09 -14.95
C ASP A 28 -40.69 27.18 -13.71
N VAL A 29 -41.25 27.53 -12.55
CA VAL A 29 -40.51 27.58 -11.29
C VAL A 29 -40.11 26.17 -10.87
N LEU A 30 -41.01 25.20 -11.01
CA LEU A 30 -40.69 23.79 -10.72
C LEU A 30 -39.55 23.27 -11.61
N ASN A 31 -39.68 23.44 -12.92
CA ASN A 31 -38.70 23.01 -13.91
C ASN A 31 -37.35 23.73 -13.70
N GLY A 32 -37.36 25.03 -13.46
CA GLY A 32 -36.18 25.83 -13.20
C GLY A 32 -35.45 25.35 -11.93
N THR A 33 -36.22 25.02 -10.89
CA THR A 33 -35.64 24.49 -9.64
C THR A 33 -34.98 23.12 -9.83
N VAL A 34 -35.62 22.21 -10.59
CA VAL A 34 -35.04 20.89 -10.89
C VAL A 34 -33.73 21.05 -11.66
N VAL A 35 -33.72 21.90 -12.69
CA VAL A 35 -32.50 22.19 -13.47
C VAL A 35 -31.40 22.78 -12.59
N MET A 36 -31.73 23.74 -11.73
CA MET A 36 -30.78 24.36 -10.81
C MET A 36 -30.19 23.35 -9.83
N ILE A 37 -31.01 22.46 -9.27
CA ILE A 37 -30.55 21.41 -8.38
C ILE A 37 -29.57 20.45 -9.11
N LEU A 38 -29.90 20.08 -10.34
CA LEU A 38 -29.09 19.21 -11.16
C LEU A 38 -27.69 19.82 -11.42
N PHE A 39 -27.64 21.08 -11.85
CA PHE A 39 -26.39 21.80 -12.08
C PHE A 39 -25.58 21.96 -10.79
N THR A 40 -26.21 22.33 -9.69
CA THR A 40 -25.51 22.51 -8.41
C THR A 40 -24.97 21.20 -7.88
N CYS A 41 -25.65 20.06 -8.05
CA CYS A 41 -25.17 18.74 -7.67
C CYS A 41 -23.93 18.34 -8.48
N ILE A 42 -23.96 18.54 -9.81
CA ILE A 42 -22.81 18.24 -10.69
C ILE A 42 -21.60 19.08 -10.29
N ILE A 43 -21.78 20.40 -10.17
CA ILE A 43 -20.68 21.31 -9.81
C ILE A 43 -20.13 20.95 -8.43
N SER A 44 -21.02 20.72 -7.45
CA SER A 44 -20.61 20.35 -6.08
C SER A 44 -19.82 19.06 -6.07
N SER A 45 -20.24 18.03 -6.80
CA SER A 45 -19.53 16.76 -6.91
C SER A 45 -18.11 16.95 -7.43
N VAL A 46 -17.96 17.65 -8.56
CA VAL A 46 -16.65 17.89 -9.19
C VAL A 46 -15.73 18.73 -8.30
N VAL A 47 -16.26 19.77 -7.65
CA VAL A 47 -15.47 20.64 -6.76
C VAL A 47 -15.04 19.87 -5.51
N THR A 48 -15.95 19.09 -4.90
CA THR A 48 -15.65 18.28 -3.72
C THR A 48 -14.59 17.23 -4.03
N GLU A 49 -14.73 16.53 -5.15
CA GLU A 49 -13.75 15.54 -5.58
C GLU A 49 -12.36 16.16 -5.78
N ARG A 50 -12.27 17.30 -6.49
CA ARG A 50 -10.99 18.00 -6.69
C ARG A 50 -10.39 18.50 -5.37
N ALA A 51 -11.23 19.03 -4.47
CA ALA A 51 -10.77 19.48 -3.16
C ALA A 51 -10.26 18.30 -2.30
N ALA A 52 -10.99 17.19 -2.27
CA ALA A 52 -10.59 15.98 -1.55
C ALA A 52 -9.25 15.44 -2.08
N ARG A 53 -9.10 15.31 -3.40
CA ARG A 53 -7.84 14.88 -4.03
C ARG A 53 -6.67 15.78 -3.64
N LYS A 54 -6.86 17.10 -3.67
CA LYS A 54 -5.82 18.06 -3.28
C LYS A 54 -5.45 17.95 -1.80
N MET A 55 -6.43 17.75 -0.93
CA MET A 55 -6.19 17.56 0.52
C MET A 55 -5.38 16.30 0.79
N VAL A 56 -5.75 15.17 0.21
CA VAL A 56 -5.02 13.90 0.38
C VAL A 56 -3.59 14.00 -0.14
N THR A 57 -3.40 14.60 -1.32
CA THR A 57 -2.03 14.78 -1.85
C THR A 57 -1.19 15.68 -0.93
N GLN A 58 -1.79 16.72 -0.35
CA GLN A 58 -1.08 17.63 0.55
C GLN A 58 -0.79 16.99 1.90
N GLU A 59 -1.71 16.18 2.44
CA GLU A 59 -1.54 15.40 3.66
C GLU A 59 -0.43 14.35 3.51
N ASN A 60 -0.43 13.59 2.41
CA ASN A 60 0.65 12.65 2.08
C ASN A 60 2.03 13.32 1.97
N LEU A 61 2.08 14.56 1.46
CA LEU A 61 3.34 15.34 1.39
C LEU A 61 3.78 15.85 2.77
N MET A 62 2.84 16.15 3.68
CA MET A 62 3.12 16.60 5.04
C MET A 62 3.50 15.44 5.97
N GLU A 63 2.84 14.29 5.87
CA GLU A 63 3.23 13.06 6.60
C GLU A 63 4.69 12.67 6.31
N GLY A 64 5.19 12.92 5.10
CA GLY A 64 6.60 12.75 4.75
C GLY A 64 7.55 13.74 5.44
N SER A 65 7.05 14.84 5.99
CA SER A 65 7.85 15.91 6.61
C SER A 65 7.74 16.00 8.14
N GLU A 66 6.65 15.60 8.75
CA GLU A 66 6.36 15.84 10.17
C GLU A 66 6.63 14.67 11.12
N GLY A 67 6.83 13.47 10.66
CA GLY A 67 7.10 12.35 11.56
C GLY A 67 8.31 11.56 11.13
N LYS A 68 9.47 11.79 11.72
CA LYS A 68 10.52 10.77 11.81
C LYS A 68 10.03 9.63 12.71
N GLU A 69 8.90 8.98 12.35
CA GLU A 69 8.61 7.66 12.90
C GLU A 69 9.84 6.81 12.65
N GLN A 70 10.43 6.30 13.71
CA GLN A 70 11.58 5.43 13.58
C GLN A 70 11.15 4.22 12.74
N GLU A 71 11.64 4.13 11.49
CA GLU A 71 11.30 3.00 10.61
C GLU A 71 11.65 1.70 11.32
N ARG A 72 10.66 0.81 11.46
CA ARG A 72 10.84 -0.53 12.00
C ARG A 72 10.20 -1.55 11.09
N ILE A 73 11.01 -2.44 10.56
CA ILE A 73 10.60 -3.45 9.59
C ILE A 73 10.50 -4.80 10.30
N LEU A 74 9.31 -5.39 10.29
CA LEU A 74 9.03 -6.72 10.80
C LEU A 74 9.24 -7.76 9.70
N ILE A 75 10.01 -8.81 10.01
CA ILE A 75 10.30 -9.91 9.12
C ILE A 75 9.82 -11.21 9.78
N PRO A 76 8.63 -11.72 9.44
CA PRO A 76 8.20 -13.05 9.85
C PRO A 76 9.07 -14.12 9.18
N VAL A 77 9.73 -14.95 9.98
CA VAL A 77 10.67 -15.98 9.52
C VAL A 77 10.14 -17.37 9.86
N ALA A 78 9.54 -18.03 8.88
CA ALA A 78 9.01 -19.38 9.01
C ALA A 78 9.84 -20.40 8.21
N ASN A 79 10.26 -20.06 6.99
CA ASN A 79 10.99 -20.94 6.09
C ASN A 79 12.46 -20.52 5.99
N PRO A 80 13.41 -21.44 6.34
CA PRO A 80 14.84 -21.16 6.26
C PRO A 80 15.34 -20.72 4.88
N GLU A 81 14.70 -21.18 3.80
CA GLU A 81 15.11 -20.87 2.43
C GLU A 81 14.84 -19.40 2.03
N THR A 82 13.86 -18.76 2.68
CA THR A 82 13.47 -17.37 2.36
C THR A 82 14.17 -16.34 3.23
N ILE A 83 14.79 -16.73 4.34
CA ILE A 83 15.36 -15.82 5.35
C ILE A 83 16.35 -14.85 4.72
N GLU A 84 17.33 -15.37 3.98
CA GLU A 84 18.41 -14.56 3.41
C GLU A 84 17.86 -13.46 2.46
N GLY A 85 16.92 -13.85 1.59
CA GLY A 85 16.29 -12.90 0.67
C GLY A 85 15.43 -11.86 1.38
N LEU A 86 14.64 -12.27 2.41
CA LEU A 86 13.79 -11.33 3.16
C LEU A 86 14.62 -10.36 3.99
N VAL A 87 15.67 -10.83 4.64
CA VAL A 87 16.60 -9.97 5.37
C VAL A 87 17.31 -9.01 4.41
N GLY A 88 17.80 -9.51 3.27
CA GLY A 88 18.40 -8.68 2.23
C GLY A 88 17.45 -7.58 1.73
N MET A 89 16.18 -7.92 1.48
CA MET A 89 15.17 -6.94 1.07
C MET A 89 14.92 -5.90 2.18
N ALA A 90 14.71 -6.32 3.41
CA ALA A 90 14.49 -5.40 4.53
C ALA A 90 15.71 -4.47 4.77
N LEU A 91 16.93 -4.97 4.60
CA LEU A 91 18.15 -4.18 4.66
C LEU A 91 18.19 -3.08 3.58
N MET A 92 17.74 -3.39 2.35
CA MET A 92 17.67 -2.41 1.26
C MET A 92 16.55 -1.38 1.45
N MET A 93 15.47 -1.76 2.12
CA MET A 93 14.34 -0.85 2.40
C MET A 93 14.64 0.14 3.52
N ARG A 94 15.36 -0.31 4.56
CA ARG A 94 15.62 0.49 5.77
C ARG A 94 16.39 1.78 5.45
N HIS A 95 16.20 2.77 6.29
CA HIS A 95 17.06 3.98 6.24
C HIS A 95 18.49 3.64 6.68
N PRO A 96 19.54 3.93 5.87
CA PRO A 96 20.92 3.51 6.16
C PRO A 96 21.46 3.97 7.53
N LYS A 97 20.98 5.12 8.03
CA LYS A 97 21.39 5.69 9.32
C LYS A 97 20.72 5.03 10.54
N GLN A 98 19.70 4.18 10.34
CA GLN A 98 18.96 3.53 11.43
C GLN A 98 19.42 2.09 11.57
N LYS A 99 20.33 1.82 12.53
CA LYS A 99 20.89 0.48 12.74
C LYS A 99 19.89 -0.50 13.41
N GLU A 100 18.99 -0.01 14.28
CA GLU A 100 18.05 -0.79 15.07
C GLU A 100 16.63 -0.79 14.48
N SER A 101 16.52 -1.00 13.18
CA SER A 101 15.25 -0.91 12.48
C SER A 101 14.60 -2.26 12.14
N LEU A 102 15.24 -3.39 12.48
CA LEU A 102 14.76 -4.71 12.09
C LEU A 102 14.24 -5.50 13.30
N VAL A 103 13.08 -6.16 13.10
CA VAL A 103 12.48 -7.10 14.05
C VAL A 103 12.23 -8.42 13.32
N ALA A 104 12.85 -9.50 13.74
CA ALA A 104 12.60 -10.83 13.22
C ALA A 104 11.62 -11.56 14.14
N LEU A 105 10.59 -12.16 13.56
CA LEU A 105 9.53 -12.84 14.29
C LEU A 105 9.39 -14.29 13.84
N SER A 106 9.41 -15.20 14.79
CA SER A 106 8.92 -16.56 14.58
C SER A 106 7.68 -16.80 15.42
N VAL A 107 6.57 -17.16 14.78
CA VAL A 107 5.30 -17.45 15.45
C VAL A 107 5.11 -18.94 15.57
N ILE A 108 4.86 -19.41 16.78
CA ILE A 108 4.48 -20.79 17.11
C ILE A 108 2.99 -20.83 17.36
N ASN A 109 2.28 -21.70 16.65
CA ASN A 109 0.83 -21.86 16.86
C ASN A 109 0.58 -22.66 18.14
N ASP A 110 -0.17 -22.08 19.10
CA ASP A 110 -0.47 -22.69 20.39
C ASP A 110 -1.17 -24.04 20.27
N ASN A 111 -2.05 -24.20 19.28
CA ASN A 111 -2.81 -25.43 19.09
C ASN A 111 -1.97 -26.59 18.54
N ASN A 112 -0.75 -26.33 18.09
CA ASN A 112 0.12 -27.32 17.48
C ASN A 112 1.60 -27.10 17.88
N THR A 113 1.80 -26.80 19.15
CA THR A 113 3.14 -26.60 19.71
C THR A 113 3.86 -27.93 19.79
N SER A 114 5.11 -27.98 19.34
CA SER A 114 6.05 -29.08 19.55
C SER A 114 7.44 -28.50 19.79
N GLU A 115 8.24 -29.19 20.61
CA GLU A 115 9.64 -28.82 20.87
C GLU A 115 10.44 -28.65 19.56
N THR A 116 10.15 -29.47 18.56
CA THR A 116 10.79 -29.39 17.25
C THR A 116 10.49 -28.07 16.55
N LYS A 117 9.24 -27.58 16.59
CA LYS A 117 8.86 -26.30 15.97
C LYS A 117 9.49 -25.12 16.68
N GLU A 118 9.56 -25.17 18.00
CA GLU A 118 10.23 -24.16 18.80
C GLU A 118 11.72 -24.09 18.47
N LEU A 119 12.39 -25.24 18.38
CA LEU A 119 13.80 -25.34 18.02
C LEU A 119 14.05 -24.77 16.61
N ILE A 120 13.19 -25.10 15.64
CA ILE A 120 13.27 -24.56 14.28
C ILE A 120 13.10 -23.05 14.31
N GLY A 121 12.11 -22.54 15.05
CA GLY A 121 11.87 -21.10 15.21
C GLY A 121 13.07 -20.35 15.77
N LYS A 122 13.67 -20.88 16.85
CA LYS A 122 14.89 -20.31 17.45
C LYS A 122 16.05 -20.30 16.45
N ARG A 123 16.29 -21.40 15.74
CA ARG A 123 17.35 -21.51 14.73
C ARG A 123 17.15 -20.52 13.58
N ASN A 124 15.91 -20.32 13.12
CA ASN A 124 15.60 -19.35 12.09
C ASN A 124 15.89 -17.92 12.57
N LEU A 125 15.56 -17.58 13.80
CA LEU A 125 15.85 -16.30 14.41
C LEU A 125 17.35 -16.06 14.57
N GLU A 126 18.10 -17.05 15.02
CA GLU A 126 19.58 -16.99 15.12
C GLU A 126 20.22 -16.78 13.76
N ARG A 127 19.77 -17.52 12.74
CA ARG A 127 20.25 -17.35 11.36
C ARG A 127 19.95 -15.94 10.84
N THR A 128 18.77 -15.40 11.13
CA THR A 128 18.39 -14.04 10.76
C THR A 128 19.30 -13.01 11.42
N ALA A 129 19.61 -13.19 12.69
CA ALA A 129 20.52 -12.31 13.43
C ALA A 129 21.95 -12.35 12.85
N MET A 130 22.45 -13.53 12.49
CA MET A 130 23.76 -13.66 11.85
C MET A 130 23.85 -12.97 10.50
N ILE A 131 22.82 -13.12 9.64
CA ILE A 131 22.77 -12.47 8.33
C ILE A 131 22.71 -10.95 8.47
N ALA A 132 21.90 -10.44 9.40
CA ALA A 132 21.81 -9.01 9.64
C ALA A 132 23.13 -8.44 10.20
N ALA A 133 23.77 -9.14 11.13
CA ALA A 133 25.06 -8.75 11.70
C ALA A 133 26.17 -8.70 10.64
N ALA A 134 26.18 -9.63 9.69
CA ALA A 134 27.12 -9.62 8.56
C ALA A 134 26.96 -8.36 7.67
N ALA A 135 25.81 -7.70 7.70
CA ALA A 135 25.52 -6.45 7.01
C ALA A 135 25.55 -5.21 7.93
N ASP A 136 26.26 -5.28 9.05
CA ASP A 136 26.34 -4.20 10.08
C ASP A 136 24.97 -3.69 10.52
N ALA A 137 23.99 -4.60 10.66
CA ALA A 137 22.65 -4.29 11.13
C ALA A 137 22.31 -5.10 12.38
N SER A 138 21.65 -4.45 13.33
CA SER A 138 21.09 -5.11 14.50
C SER A 138 19.65 -5.54 14.19
N VAL A 139 19.29 -6.73 14.63
CA VAL A 139 17.93 -7.27 14.53
C VAL A 139 17.45 -7.75 15.89
N LYS A 140 16.26 -7.31 16.29
CA LYS A 140 15.59 -7.82 17.48
C LYS A 140 14.87 -9.10 17.12
N THR A 141 15.21 -10.21 17.79
CA THR A 141 14.57 -11.51 17.59
C THR A 141 13.43 -11.71 18.57
N VAL A 142 12.28 -12.15 18.07
CA VAL A 142 11.06 -12.40 18.84
C VAL A 142 10.54 -13.79 18.50
N LEU A 143 10.45 -14.67 19.51
CA LEU A 143 9.71 -15.92 19.45
C LEU A 143 8.37 -15.70 20.14
N ARG A 144 7.26 -15.90 19.43
CA ARG A 144 5.91 -15.65 19.97
C ARG A 144 5.04 -16.88 19.81
N TYR A 145 4.28 -17.17 20.85
CA TYR A 145 3.18 -18.12 20.82
C TYR A 145 1.89 -17.36 20.57
N ASP A 146 1.09 -17.80 19.60
CA ASP A 146 -0.19 -17.15 19.28
C ASP A 146 -1.15 -18.16 18.62
N LEU A 147 -2.44 -17.81 18.55
CA LEU A 147 -3.49 -18.66 17.97
C LEU A 147 -3.24 -18.96 16.49
N ASN A 148 -2.72 -17.99 15.76
CA ASN A 148 -2.34 -18.14 14.36
C ASN A 148 -1.24 -17.12 13.97
N ILE A 149 -0.61 -17.36 12.82
CA ILE A 149 0.52 -16.56 12.35
C ILE A 149 0.14 -15.08 12.15
N ALA A 150 -1.04 -14.81 11.56
CA ALA A 150 -1.47 -13.43 11.29
C ALA A 150 -1.65 -12.64 12.60
N GLN A 151 -2.27 -13.24 13.62
CA GLN A 151 -2.42 -12.60 14.93
C GLN A 151 -1.07 -12.35 15.60
N GLY A 152 -0.17 -13.31 15.55
CA GLY A 152 1.19 -13.14 16.08
C GLY A 152 1.94 -11.97 15.42
N ILE A 153 1.79 -11.79 14.11
CA ILE A 153 2.35 -10.64 13.38
C ILE A 153 1.69 -9.34 13.84
N ILE A 154 0.35 -9.27 13.93
CA ILE A 154 -0.40 -8.08 14.34
C ILE A 154 -0.06 -7.67 15.77
N HIS A 155 0.02 -8.62 16.70
CA HIS A 155 0.40 -8.33 18.08
C HIS A 155 1.84 -7.82 18.18
N THR A 156 2.78 -8.44 17.47
CA THR A 156 4.18 -8.01 17.44
C THR A 156 4.33 -6.63 16.79
N GLN A 157 3.57 -6.36 15.70
CA GLN A 157 3.56 -5.06 15.05
C GLN A 157 3.16 -3.93 16.02
N LYS A 158 2.14 -4.16 16.86
CA LYS A 158 1.70 -3.18 17.85
C LYS A 158 2.72 -3.02 18.98
N GLU A 159 3.22 -4.13 19.52
CA GLU A 159 4.17 -4.14 20.64
C GLU A 159 5.48 -3.42 20.33
N TYR A 160 6.01 -3.62 19.12
CA TYR A 160 7.29 -3.04 18.71
C TYR A 160 7.14 -1.76 17.86
N ALA A 161 5.93 -1.19 17.75
CA ALA A 161 5.65 -0.03 16.91
C ALA A 161 6.23 -0.17 15.50
N VAL A 162 5.96 -1.32 14.86
CA VAL A 162 6.43 -1.64 13.50
C VAL A 162 5.72 -0.76 12.49
N THR A 163 6.46 -0.25 11.52
CA THR A 163 5.96 0.61 10.44
C THR A 163 5.77 -0.14 9.13
N ASP A 164 6.52 -1.23 8.94
CA ASP A 164 6.54 -2.01 7.69
C ASP A 164 6.65 -3.51 7.99
N ILE A 165 5.98 -4.31 7.20
CA ILE A 165 6.02 -5.77 7.32
C ILE A 165 6.49 -6.35 5.98
N VAL A 166 7.52 -7.20 5.99
CA VAL A 166 8.04 -7.87 4.79
C VAL A 166 7.78 -9.36 4.91
N ILE A 167 6.92 -9.90 4.04
CA ILE A 167 6.49 -11.30 4.06
C ILE A 167 7.00 -12.03 2.82
N GLY A 168 7.53 -13.23 3.00
CA GLY A 168 7.90 -14.12 1.90
C GLY A 168 6.76 -15.01 1.43
N LEU A 169 6.52 -15.06 0.13
CA LEU A 169 5.66 -16.08 -0.45
C LEU A 169 6.40 -17.41 -0.62
N HIS A 170 5.70 -18.50 -0.32
CA HIS A 170 6.25 -19.83 -0.48
C HIS A 170 6.38 -20.21 -1.97
N ARG A 171 7.47 -20.89 -2.36
CA ARG A 171 7.70 -21.33 -3.75
C ARG A 171 6.68 -22.35 -4.27
N LYS A 172 5.99 -23.07 -3.38
CA LYS A 172 5.08 -24.21 -3.70
C LYS A 172 3.60 -23.88 -3.53
N THR A 173 3.15 -22.67 -3.79
CA THR A 173 1.71 -22.41 -3.88
C THR A 173 1.21 -22.93 -5.22
N ASN A 174 0.34 -23.95 -5.17
CA ASN A 174 -0.43 -24.39 -6.32
C ASN A 174 -1.22 -23.18 -6.82
N LEU A 175 -1.25 -22.99 -8.15
CA LEU A 175 -1.95 -21.87 -8.81
C LEU A 175 -3.46 -21.79 -8.52
N MET A 176 -4.02 -22.78 -7.81
CA MET A 176 -5.45 -22.84 -7.43
C MET A 176 -5.74 -22.34 -6.01
N ASP A 177 -4.74 -22.23 -5.14
CA ASP A 177 -4.91 -21.57 -3.85
C ASP A 177 -4.89 -20.06 -4.08
N SER A 178 -5.93 -19.37 -3.59
CA SER A 178 -6.10 -17.92 -3.59
C SER A 178 -4.74 -17.21 -3.53
N PHE A 179 -4.47 -16.29 -4.44
CA PHE A 179 -3.16 -15.69 -4.74
C PHE A 179 -2.36 -15.28 -3.49
N PHE A 180 -3.04 -15.00 -2.39
CA PHE A 180 -2.45 -14.55 -1.14
C PHE A 180 -2.67 -15.49 0.06
N GLY A 181 -3.56 -16.47 -0.03
CA GLY A 181 -3.92 -17.36 1.10
C GLY A 181 -4.57 -16.65 2.29
N THR A 182 -5.31 -17.41 3.09
CA THR A 182 -6.06 -16.91 4.26
C THR A 182 -5.20 -16.14 5.28
N MET A 183 -3.92 -16.47 5.41
CA MET A 183 -3.01 -15.79 6.34
C MET A 183 -2.77 -14.34 5.90
N THR A 184 -2.48 -14.12 4.62
CA THR A 184 -2.22 -12.79 4.07
C THR A 184 -3.48 -11.93 4.07
N GLU A 185 -4.64 -12.49 3.72
CA GLU A 185 -5.92 -11.78 3.81
C GLU A 185 -6.24 -11.34 5.23
N ASN A 186 -6.06 -12.22 6.23
CA ASN A 186 -6.28 -11.87 7.63
C ASN A 186 -5.32 -10.79 8.12
N LEU A 187 -4.09 -10.81 7.62
CA LEU A 187 -3.11 -9.80 7.96
C LEU A 187 -3.47 -8.44 7.32
N LEU A 188 -3.85 -8.41 6.04
CA LEU A 188 -4.29 -7.19 5.36
C LEU A 188 -5.51 -6.54 6.03
N LYS A 189 -6.46 -7.36 6.50
CA LYS A 189 -7.63 -6.88 7.26
C LYS A 189 -7.31 -6.44 8.70
N GLY A 190 -6.22 -6.94 9.26
CA GLY A 190 -5.88 -6.75 10.68
C GLY A 190 -4.87 -5.65 10.98
N THR A 191 -4.24 -5.05 9.96
CA THR A 191 -3.26 -3.99 10.13
C THR A 191 -3.44 -2.87 9.09
N ASN A 192 -3.11 -1.65 9.49
CA ASN A 192 -3.02 -0.47 8.63
C ASN A 192 -1.57 -0.11 8.27
N ARG A 193 -0.64 -1.04 8.47
CA ARG A 193 0.78 -0.83 8.15
C ARG A 193 1.09 -1.32 6.75
N GLN A 194 2.12 -0.74 6.16
CA GLN A 194 2.59 -1.16 4.85
C GLN A 194 3.05 -2.63 4.90
N ILE A 195 2.53 -3.44 3.98
CA ILE A 195 2.93 -4.84 3.83
C ILE A 195 3.60 -4.99 2.47
N MET A 196 4.83 -5.50 2.48
CA MET A 196 5.53 -5.90 1.28
C MET A 196 5.53 -7.41 1.18
N ILE A 197 4.92 -7.95 0.14
CA ILE A 197 4.87 -9.38 -0.13
C ILE A 197 5.92 -9.70 -1.19
N ALA A 198 6.89 -10.54 -0.84
CA ALA A 198 8.03 -10.84 -1.69
C ALA A 198 8.06 -12.29 -2.12
N LYS A 199 8.13 -12.55 -3.43
CA LYS A 199 8.48 -13.86 -4.00
C LYS A 199 9.90 -13.80 -4.53
N LEU A 200 10.85 -14.20 -3.70
CA LEU A 200 12.28 -14.08 -4.00
C LEU A 200 12.76 -15.33 -4.75
N LEU A 201 12.98 -15.20 -6.04
CA LEU A 201 13.47 -16.26 -6.91
C LEU A 201 14.99 -16.21 -7.10
N MET A 202 15.60 -15.06 -6.82
CA MET A 202 17.03 -14.79 -6.90
C MET A 202 17.47 -13.89 -5.74
N PRO A 203 18.77 -13.86 -5.40
CA PRO A 203 19.30 -12.95 -4.40
C PRO A 203 19.08 -11.48 -4.78
N VAL A 204 18.64 -10.66 -3.81
CA VAL A 204 18.27 -9.24 -4.04
C VAL A 204 19.45 -8.42 -4.60
N ASN A 205 20.67 -8.73 -4.19
CA ASN A 205 21.89 -8.05 -4.66
C ASN A 205 22.26 -8.34 -6.13
N THR A 206 21.58 -9.28 -6.78
CA THR A 206 21.78 -9.59 -8.21
C THR A 206 20.84 -8.81 -9.13
N LEU A 207 19.90 -8.05 -8.57
CA LEU A 207 18.95 -7.26 -9.34
C LEU A 207 19.67 -6.16 -10.15
N ARG A 208 19.33 -6.04 -11.42
CA ARG A 208 19.89 -5.03 -12.36
C ARG A 208 18.89 -3.94 -12.68
N ARG A 209 17.61 -4.20 -12.50
CA ARG A 209 16.51 -3.27 -12.74
C ARG A 209 15.35 -3.62 -11.83
N ILE A 210 14.64 -2.62 -11.33
CA ILE A 210 13.37 -2.76 -10.62
C ILE A 210 12.29 -2.23 -11.56
N VAL A 211 11.33 -3.07 -11.91
CA VAL A 211 10.14 -2.67 -12.69
C VAL A 211 8.98 -2.54 -11.72
N VAL A 212 8.30 -1.41 -11.77
CA VAL A 212 7.19 -1.07 -10.85
C VAL A 212 5.96 -0.75 -11.67
N ALA A 213 4.94 -1.57 -11.60
CA ALA A 213 3.64 -1.26 -12.13
C ALA A 213 2.79 -0.59 -11.02
N VAL A 214 2.31 0.60 -11.30
CA VAL A 214 1.59 1.42 -10.32
C VAL A 214 0.13 1.52 -10.75
N PRO A 215 -0.84 1.17 -9.88
CA PRO A 215 -2.25 1.29 -10.18
C PRO A 215 -2.67 2.73 -10.48
N ASP A 216 -3.75 2.87 -11.22
CA ASP A 216 -4.38 4.18 -11.41
C ASP A 216 -4.80 4.77 -10.05
N LYS A 217 -4.57 6.07 -9.89
CA LYS A 217 -4.90 6.82 -8.66
C LYS A 217 -4.13 6.41 -7.39
N ALA A 218 -3.07 5.63 -7.52
CA ALA A 218 -2.23 5.24 -6.38
C ALA A 218 -1.64 6.45 -5.62
N GLU A 219 -1.48 7.59 -6.29
CA GLU A 219 -1.00 8.84 -5.68
C GLU A 219 -1.92 9.38 -4.57
N TYR A 220 -3.17 8.92 -4.50
CA TYR A 220 -4.14 9.27 -3.45
C TYR A 220 -4.14 8.29 -2.28
N GLU A 221 -3.43 7.16 -2.39
CA GLU A 221 -3.36 6.16 -1.34
C GLU A 221 -2.41 6.58 -0.21
N LYS A 222 -2.78 6.24 1.02
CA LYS A 222 -1.90 6.39 2.17
C LYS A 222 -0.67 5.52 1.99
N GLY A 223 0.51 6.08 2.23
CA GLY A 223 1.76 5.35 2.07
C GLY A 223 2.38 5.42 0.68
N PHE A 224 1.74 6.04 -0.32
CA PHE A 224 2.30 6.23 -1.67
C PHE A 224 3.71 6.81 -1.64
N LEU A 225 3.90 7.93 -0.94
CA LEU A 225 5.21 8.55 -0.80
C LEU A 225 6.22 7.63 -0.11
N LYS A 226 5.78 6.86 0.87
CA LYS A 226 6.64 5.98 1.66
C LYS A 226 7.20 4.83 0.83
N TRP A 227 6.34 4.04 0.18
CA TRP A 227 6.81 2.91 -0.62
C TRP A 227 7.64 3.37 -1.83
N MET A 228 7.27 4.48 -2.46
CA MET A 228 8.04 5.07 -3.56
C MET A 228 9.44 5.47 -3.09
N THR A 229 9.55 6.13 -1.92
CA THR A 229 10.83 6.47 -1.31
C THR A 229 11.68 5.24 -1.00
N GLN A 230 11.06 4.17 -0.50
CA GLN A 230 11.74 2.90 -0.24
C GLN A 230 12.27 2.26 -1.51
N LEU A 231 11.47 2.24 -2.60
CA LEU A 231 11.90 1.70 -3.90
C LEU A 231 13.06 2.51 -4.51
N CYS A 232 12.98 3.82 -4.46
CA CYS A 232 14.09 4.69 -4.91
C CYS A 232 15.35 4.43 -4.07
N ARG A 233 15.21 4.26 -2.75
CA ARG A 233 16.32 3.89 -1.86
C ARG A 233 16.94 2.54 -2.24
N MET A 234 16.10 1.53 -2.51
CA MET A 234 16.57 0.22 -2.98
C MET A 234 17.32 0.35 -4.30
N GLY A 235 16.77 1.06 -5.28
CA GLY A 235 17.44 1.31 -6.56
C GLY A 235 18.80 1.96 -6.40
N LYS A 236 18.90 2.96 -5.53
CA LYS A 236 20.17 3.66 -5.22
C LYS A 236 21.19 2.73 -4.55
N GLN A 237 20.78 1.92 -3.56
CA GLN A 237 21.66 0.99 -2.87
C GLN A 237 22.16 -0.15 -3.76
N LEU A 238 21.30 -0.64 -4.64
CA LEU A 238 21.64 -1.69 -5.59
C LEU A 238 22.40 -1.18 -6.82
N GLY A 239 22.46 0.15 -7.01
CA GLY A 239 23.01 0.75 -8.22
C GLY A 239 22.25 0.35 -9.49
N CYS A 240 20.93 0.10 -9.37
CA CYS A 240 20.08 -0.32 -10.47
C CYS A 240 19.03 0.74 -10.82
N ARG A 241 18.46 0.62 -12.03
CA ARG A 241 17.39 1.51 -12.48
C ARG A 241 16.05 1.06 -11.93
N VAL A 242 15.19 2.04 -11.58
CA VAL A 242 13.79 1.85 -11.20
C VAL A 242 12.93 2.38 -12.33
N HIS A 243 12.15 1.49 -12.94
CA HIS A 243 11.30 1.82 -14.08
C HIS A 243 9.83 1.74 -13.65
N PHE A 244 9.17 2.89 -13.62
CA PHE A 244 7.77 3.00 -13.26
C PHE A 244 6.88 2.93 -14.50
N PHE A 245 5.85 2.11 -14.43
CA PHE A 245 4.79 1.97 -15.41
C PHE A 245 3.47 2.37 -14.73
N ALA A 246 2.80 3.39 -15.27
CA ALA A 246 1.55 3.92 -14.70
C ALA A 246 0.79 4.71 -15.75
N THR A 247 -0.44 5.13 -15.40
CA THR A 247 -1.22 6.10 -16.17
C THR A 247 -0.54 7.47 -16.18
N GLU A 248 -0.87 8.31 -17.17
CA GLU A 248 -0.23 9.62 -17.36
C GLU A 248 -0.34 10.54 -16.13
N ASP A 249 -1.48 10.52 -15.44
CA ASP A 249 -1.70 11.35 -14.26
C ASP A 249 -0.85 10.88 -13.07
N THR A 250 -0.79 9.58 -12.81
CA THR A 250 0.08 9.00 -11.78
C THR A 250 1.55 9.23 -12.10
N LEU A 251 1.96 9.14 -13.39
CA LEU A 251 3.33 9.43 -13.80
C LEU A 251 3.76 10.88 -13.52
N LYS A 252 2.86 11.85 -13.67
CA LYS A 252 3.15 13.25 -13.32
C LYS A 252 3.51 13.39 -11.84
N HIS A 253 2.76 12.71 -10.96
CA HIS A 253 3.03 12.71 -9.52
C HIS A 253 4.35 11.99 -9.18
N LEU A 254 4.62 10.84 -9.80
CA LEU A 254 5.87 10.10 -9.62
C LEU A 254 7.08 10.92 -10.03
N ARG A 255 7.05 11.60 -11.20
CA ARG A 255 8.13 12.47 -11.67
C ARG A 255 8.40 13.61 -10.67
N ALA A 256 7.35 14.31 -10.23
CA ALA A 256 7.50 15.40 -9.25
C ALA A 256 8.10 14.94 -7.91
N LEU A 257 7.78 13.73 -7.47
CA LEU A 257 8.34 13.16 -6.23
C LEU A 257 9.79 12.69 -6.40
N THR A 258 10.13 12.07 -7.53
CA THR A 258 11.51 11.64 -7.79
C THR A 258 12.46 12.81 -7.96
N GLU A 259 11.99 13.94 -8.51
CA GLU A 259 12.73 15.19 -8.57
C GLU A 259 13.08 15.71 -7.17
N LYS A 260 12.12 15.73 -6.25
CA LYS A 260 12.35 16.16 -4.86
C LYS A 260 13.33 15.26 -4.10
N GLN A 261 13.44 13.99 -4.49
CA GLN A 261 14.31 12.99 -3.84
C GLN A 261 15.68 12.84 -4.53
N GLU A 262 15.98 13.66 -5.54
CA GLU A 262 17.21 13.55 -6.35
C GLU A 262 17.40 12.15 -6.97
N ALA A 263 16.27 11.50 -7.30
CA ALA A 263 16.26 10.13 -7.82
C ALA A 263 16.18 10.06 -9.35
N ASN A 264 16.14 11.19 -10.04
CA ASN A 264 15.94 11.27 -11.51
C ASN A 264 17.00 10.56 -12.32
N THR A 265 18.22 10.45 -11.78
CA THR A 265 19.37 9.87 -12.51
C THR A 265 19.23 8.37 -12.75
N PHE A 266 18.39 7.67 -11.96
CA PHE A 266 18.21 6.22 -12.05
C PHE A 266 16.74 5.78 -12.16
N THR A 267 15.81 6.74 -12.34
CA THR A 267 14.39 6.43 -12.55
C THR A 267 14.00 6.60 -14.01
N GLU A 268 13.21 5.68 -14.52
CA GLU A 268 12.61 5.67 -15.86
C GLU A 268 11.09 5.61 -15.73
N PHE A 269 10.35 6.15 -16.72
CA PHE A 269 8.89 6.24 -16.70
C PHE A 269 8.33 5.84 -18.05
N SER A 270 7.35 4.94 -18.05
CA SER A 270 6.59 4.53 -19.24
C SER A 270 5.11 4.52 -18.97
N LEU A 271 4.33 4.85 -19.98
CA LEU A 271 2.89 4.79 -19.93
C LEU A 271 2.43 3.33 -19.89
N LEU A 272 1.45 3.04 -19.04
CA LEU A 272 0.72 1.78 -18.96
C LEU A 272 -0.77 2.13 -18.99
N GLU A 273 -1.43 1.89 -20.12
CA GLU A 273 -2.85 2.17 -20.29
C GLU A 273 -3.71 1.00 -19.82
N GLU A 274 -3.27 -0.23 -20.11
CA GLU A 274 -3.99 -1.45 -19.76
C GLU A 274 -3.09 -2.41 -18.99
N TRP A 275 -3.66 -3.09 -17.98
CA TRP A 275 -2.91 -4.04 -17.16
C TRP A 275 -2.47 -5.29 -17.92
N ASP A 276 -3.18 -5.65 -19.00
CA ASP A 276 -2.83 -6.79 -19.85
C ASP A 276 -1.48 -6.58 -20.56
N ASP A 277 -1.10 -5.34 -20.83
CA ASP A 277 0.21 -4.99 -21.39
C ASP A 277 1.37 -5.34 -20.45
N LEU A 278 1.12 -5.40 -19.15
CA LEU A 278 2.12 -5.79 -18.15
C LEU A 278 2.59 -7.24 -18.35
N LEU A 279 1.72 -8.14 -18.81
CA LEU A 279 2.10 -9.52 -19.10
C LEU A 279 3.12 -9.62 -20.23
N LEU A 280 3.03 -8.73 -21.22
CA LEU A 280 4.00 -8.66 -22.32
C LEU A 280 5.37 -8.19 -21.81
N LEU A 281 5.40 -7.29 -20.84
CA LEU A 281 6.62 -6.79 -20.22
C LEU A 281 7.32 -7.88 -19.37
N THR A 282 6.54 -8.75 -18.69
CA THR A 282 7.10 -9.78 -17.81
C THR A 282 7.74 -10.94 -18.56
N GLY A 283 7.32 -11.23 -19.80
CA GLY A 283 7.83 -12.32 -20.64
C GLY A 283 9.30 -12.17 -21.06
N HIS A 284 9.86 -10.98 -21.01
CA HIS A 284 11.23 -10.68 -21.46
C HIS A 284 12.20 -10.34 -20.32
N VAL A 285 11.81 -10.57 -19.05
CA VAL A 285 12.49 -9.87 -17.97
C VAL A 285 12.79 -10.76 -16.78
N ASN A 286 14.09 -10.99 -16.49
CA ASN A 286 14.59 -11.50 -15.21
C ASN A 286 14.53 -10.39 -14.13
N TYR A 287 13.33 -9.88 -13.80
CA TYR A 287 13.17 -8.70 -12.93
C TYR A 287 12.31 -8.99 -11.71
N CYS A 288 12.48 -8.15 -10.69
CA CYS A 288 11.56 -8.08 -9.56
C CYS A 288 10.37 -7.19 -9.96
N LEU A 289 9.17 -7.75 -10.00
CA LEU A 289 7.93 -7.02 -10.16
C LEU A 289 7.35 -6.73 -8.78
N LEU A 290 7.15 -5.45 -8.48
CA LEU A 290 6.47 -5.01 -7.27
C LEU A 290 5.09 -4.48 -7.65
N TYR A 291 4.06 -5.03 -7.03
CA TYR A 291 2.69 -4.55 -7.10
C TYR A 291 2.26 -4.09 -5.71
N THR A 292 1.69 -2.89 -5.62
CA THR A 292 1.09 -2.39 -4.39
C THR A 292 -0.36 -2.03 -4.66
N SER A 293 -1.31 -2.66 -3.97
CA SER A 293 -2.69 -2.21 -3.89
C SER A 293 -3.11 -2.22 -2.43
N ASP A 294 -3.79 -1.18 -2.00
CA ASP A 294 -4.53 -1.19 -0.74
C ASP A 294 -5.86 -1.93 -0.98
N ALA A 295 -5.93 -3.18 -0.55
CA ALA A 295 -7.15 -4.00 -0.66
C ALA A 295 -8.23 -3.62 0.36
N ALA A 296 -8.13 -2.46 1.01
CA ALA A 296 -9.00 -2.07 2.13
C ALA A 296 -10.26 -1.30 1.73
N ASP A 297 -10.37 -0.76 0.52
CA ASP A 297 -11.44 0.18 0.14
C ASP A 297 -12.55 -0.39 -0.78
N ASP A 298 -12.55 -1.68 -1.10
CA ASP A 298 -13.64 -2.30 -1.89
C ASP A 298 -14.88 -2.67 -1.03
N LYS A 299 -15.17 -1.89 0.03
CA LYS A 299 -16.44 -1.96 0.78
C LYS A 299 -16.94 -0.55 1.07
N ALA A 300 -17.52 0.08 0.07
CA ALA A 300 -18.48 1.16 0.21
C ALA A 300 -19.74 0.81 -0.58
#